data_a82cf5a172757c8eaebe1bb49ad1339f
#
_entry.id   a82cf5a172757c8eaebe1bb49ad1339f
#
_cell.length_a   1.000
_cell.length_b   1.000
_cell.length_c   1.000
_cell.angle_alpha   90.00
_cell.angle_beta   90.00
_cell.angle_gamma   90.00
#
_symmetry.space_group_name_H-M   'P 1'
#
loop_
_entity.id
_entity.type
_entity.pdbx_description
1 polymer ?
#
loop_
_entity_poly.entity_id
_entity_poly.type
_entity_poly.pdbx_seq_one_letter_code
_entity_poly.pdbx_strand_id
1 'polypeptide(L)'
;AVDSFALALNGDGNFAGFLEVIDRYGSTDEGNLARHYAGICYLRLGEYQQALDYLKEYSASTKSVPEALLAAQNCGLQGDAYAQLENYAEAVRMYEKAVAASDNSLSAPYYLKKAGGVYEKLGDYAKALAAYERISDDYPASMEARDIQKYIGRIQQQM
;
A
#
# COMPACT_ATOMS: atom_id res chain seq x y z
N ALA A 1 19.30 -20.36 6.16
CA ALA A 1 19.46 -19.13 5.38
C ALA A 1 18.85 -17.97 6.18
N VAL A 2 19.59 -16.87 6.34
CA VAL A 2 19.07 -15.67 7.02
C VAL A 2 18.07 -15.02 6.07
N ASP A 3 16.88 -14.67 6.58
CA ASP A 3 15.88 -13.98 5.79
C ASP A 3 16.41 -12.58 5.41
N SER A 4 16.36 -12.26 4.12
CA SER A 4 16.89 -11.00 3.61
C SER A 4 16.20 -9.76 4.19
N PHE A 5 14.90 -9.87 4.50
CA PHE A 5 14.17 -8.78 5.15
C PHE A 5 14.53 -8.62 6.62
N ALA A 6 14.76 -9.72 7.33
CA ALA A 6 15.26 -9.67 8.70
C ALA A 6 16.68 -9.08 8.75
N LEU A 7 17.53 -9.41 7.79
CA LEU A 7 18.87 -8.84 7.67
C LEU A 7 18.81 -7.33 7.36
N ALA A 8 17.99 -6.91 6.42
CA ALA A 8 17.80 -5.49 6.08
C ALA A 8 17.30 -4.69 7.30
N LEU A 9 16.41 -5.29 8.08
CA LEU A 9 15.82 -4.67 9.26
C LEU A 9 16.84 -4.49 10.39
N ASN A 10 17.58 -5.56 10.72
CA ASN A 10 18.45 -5.62 11.89
C ASN A 10 19.92 -5.30 11.59
N GLY A 11 20.33 -5.39 10.33
CA GLY A 11 21.74 -5.29 9.94
C GLY A 11 22.55 -6.52 10.34
N ASP A 12 23.84 -6.41 10.17
CA ASP A 12 24.84 -7.35 10.67
C ASP A 12 26.02 -6.58 11.27
N GLY A 13 27.13 -7.24 11.55
CA GLY A 13 28.33 -6.56 12.11
C GLY A 13 29.04 -5.60 11.13
N ASN A 14 28.65 -5.59 9.84
CA ASN A 14 29.32 -4.82 8.78
C ASN A 14 28.49 -3.62 8.32
N PHE A 15 27.17 -3.66 8.46
CA PHE A 15 26.29 -2.55 8.09
C PHE A 15 25.11 -2.40 9.05
N ALA A 16 24.62 -1.16 9.18
CA ALA A 16 23.45 -0.84 9.98
C ALA A 16 22.17 -1.30 9.27
N GLY A 17 21.27 -1.95 10.02
CA GLY A 17 19.91 -2.19 9.54
C GLY A 17 19.03 -0.95 9.67
N PHE A 18 17.82 -1.01 9.09
CA PHE A 18 16.87 0.12 9.14
C PHE A 18 16.55 0.55 10.57
N LEU A 19 16.44 -0.37 11.53
CA LEU A 19 16.14 -0.04 12.92
C LEU A 19 17.26 0.80 13.56
N GLU A 20 18.53 0.50 13.26
CA GLU A 20 19.66 1.29 13.74
C GLU A 20 19.68 2.68 13.09
N VAL A 21 19.37 2.79 11.79
CA VAL A 21 19.27 4.07 11.10
C VAL A 21 18.17 4.94 11.73
N ILE A 22 17.02 4.37 12.04
CA ILE A 22 15.93 5.09 12.70
C ILE A 22 16.35 5.57 14.10
N ASP A 23 17.02 4.72 14.87
CA ASP A 23 17.48 5.06 16.22
C ASP A 23 18.50 6.20 16.22
N ARG A 24 19.49 6.14 15.31
CA ARG A 24 20.58 7.12 15.26
C ARG A 24 20.22 8.40 14.49
N TYR A 25 19.40 8.29 13.46
CA TYR A 25 19.13 9.36 12.48
C TYR A 25 17.66 9.64 12.29
N GLY A 26 16.83 9.34 13.30
CA GLY A 26 15.35 9.39 13.19
C GLY A 26 14.76 10.76 12.83
N SER A 27 15.49 11.86 13.07
CA SER A 27 15.06 13.21 12.71
C SER A 27 15.51 13.66 11.31
N THR A 28 16.22 12.82 10.58
CA THR A 28 16.71 13.10 9.22
C THR A 28 15.78 12.53 8.15
N ASP A 29 15.99 12.93 6.90
CA ASP A 29 15.28 12.38 5.75
C ASP A 29 15.57 10.89 5.58
N GLU A 30 16.81 10.46 5.83
CA GLU A 30 17.22 9.06 5.80
C GLU A 30 16.49 8.24 6.89
N GLY A 31 16.39 8.77 8.10
CA GLY A 31 15.65 8.13 9.19
C GLY A 31 14.16 8.05 8.90
N ASN A 32 13.59 9.08 8.30
CA ASN A 32 12.20 9.06 7.83
C ASN A 32 11.97 7.98 6.77
N LEU A 33 12.84 7.91 5.77
CA LEU A 33 12.77 6.89 4.71
C LEU A 33 13.00 5.49 5.27
N ALA A 34 13.89 5.33 6.24
CA ALA A 34 14.14 4.06 6.91
C ALA A 34 12.89 3.50 7.61
N ARG A 35 12.02 4.36 8.14
CA ARG A 35 10.72 3.93 8.71
C ARG A 35 9.84 3.25 7.67
N HIS A 36 9.75 3.82 6.48
CA HIS A 36 9.00 3.23 5.37
C HIS A 36 9.55 1.85 5.01
N TYR A 37 10.87 1.72 4.84
CA TYR A 37 11.50 0.45 4.49
C TYR A 37 11.46 -0.58 5.63
N ALA A 38 11.58 -0.15 6.89
CA ALA A 38 11.36 -1.04 8.04
C ALA A 38 9.93 -1.61 8.04
N GLY A 39 8.95 -0.77 7.73
CA GLY A 39 7.56 -1.21 7.57
C GLY A 39 7.40 -2.27 6.48
N ILE A 40 8.06 -2.11 5.34
CA ILE A 40 8.09 -3.11 4.26
C ILE A 40 8.68 -4.43 4.76
N CYS A 41 9.81 -4.38 5.47
CA CYS A 41 10.44 -5.58 6.02
C CYS A 41 9.52 -6.33 6.98
N TYR A 42 8.89 -5.63 7.91
CA TYR A 42 7.92 -6.24 8.84
C TYR A 42 6.72 -6.84 8.11
N LEU A 43 6.20 -6.16 7.08
CA LEU A 43 5.10 -6.69 6.27
C LEU A 43 5.49 -8.01 5.60
N ARG A 44 6.69 -8.08 5.01
CA ARG A 44 7.22 -9.28 4.36
C ARG A 44 7.52 -10.41 5.33
N LEU A 45 7.82 -10.09 6.58
CA LEU A 45 8.01 -11.07 7.66
C LEU A 45 6.70 -11.54 8.30
N GLY A 46 5.56 -10.98 7.88
CA GLY A 46 4.25 -11.31 8.46
C GLY A 46 3.94 -10.61 9.77
N GLU A 47 4.77 -9.64 10.17
CA GLU A 47 4.61 -8.86 11.41
C GLU A 47 3.78 -7.59 11.11
N TYR A 48 2.48 -7.79 10.86
CA TYR A 48 1.61 -6.76 10.30
C TYR A 48 1.38 -5.55 11.21
N GLN A 49 1.30 -5.77 12.54
CA GLN A 49 1.13 -4.66 13.49
C GLN A 49 2.39 -3.79 13.54
N GLN A 50 3.57 -4.39 13.60
CA GLN A 50 4.84 -3.66 13.55
C GLN A 50 4.99 -2.93 12.22
N ALA A 51 4.60 -3.55 11.12
CA ALA A 51 4.58 -2.89 9.81
C ALA A 51 3.76 -1.61 9.84
N LEU A 52 2.55 -1.65 10.40
CA LEU A 52 1.69 -0.47 10.54
C LEU A 52 2.34 0.61 11.40
N ASP A 53 2.93 0.24 12.54
CA ASP A 53 3.56 1.19 13.45
C ASP A 53 4.66 1.99 12.73
N TYR A 54 5.54 1.33 11.99
CA TYR A 54 6.61 1.99 11.24
C TYR A 54 6.11 2.76 10.02
N LEU A 55 5.19 2.19 9.23
CA LEU A 55 4.63 2.86 8.06
C LEU A 55 3.89 4.16 8.42
N LYS A 56 3.18 4.18 9.54
CA LYS A 56 2.47 5.37 10.03
C LYS A 56 3.40 6.48 10.50
N GLU A 57 4.58 6.15 10.99
CA GLU A 57 5.58 7.12 11.42
C GLU A 57 6.29 7.81 10.24
N TYR A 58 6.20 7.25 9.04
CA TYR A 58 6.74 7.87 7.84
C TYR A 58 5.98 9.16 7.50
N SER A 59 6.72 10.27 7.42
CA SER A 59 6.18 11.57 6.99
C SER A 59 6.21 11.67 5.48
N ALA A 60 5.04 11.51 4.85
CA ALA A 60 4.91 11.54 3.41
C ALA A 60 4.89 12.97 2.86
N SER A 61 5.38 13.13 1.62
CA SER A 61 5.30 14.34 0.82
C SER A 61 4.71 14.00 -0.55
N THR A 62 4.05 14.95 -1.17
CA THR A 62 3.52 14.84 -2.54
C THR A 62 3.99 16.00 -3.43
N LYS A 63 5.05 16.70 -3.02
CA LYS A 63 5.55 17.89 -3.73
C LYS A 63 6.21 17.58 -5.07
N SER A 64 6.65 16.35 -5.26
CA SER A 64 7.20 15.85 -6.52
C SER A 64 6.57 14.52 -6.90
N VAL A 65 6.72 14.11 -8.17
CA VAL A 65 6.18 12.83 -8.64
C VAL A 65 6.80 11.63 -7.89
N PRO A 66 8.12 11.54 -7.66
CA PRO A 66 8.70 10.46 -6.87
C PRO A 66 8.18 10.42 -5.43
N GLU A 67 8.02 11.58 -4.78
CA GLU A 67 7.45 11.65 -3.43
C GLU A 67 6.00 11.21 -3.38
N ALA A 68 5.20 11.62 -4.37
CA ALA A 68 3.79 11.21 -4.47
C ALA A 68 3.65 9.70 -4.67
N LEU A 69 4.50 9.09 -5.50
CA LEU A 69 4.54 7.63 -5.68
C LEU A 69 4.90 6.91 -4.40
N LEU A 70 5.87 7.42 -3.65
CA LEU A 70 6.28 6.84 -2.36
C LEU A 70 5.17 6.99 -1.30
N ALA A 71 4.51 8.15 -1.26
CA ALA A 71 3.34 8.37 -0.39
C ALA A 71 2.21 7.39 -0.71
N ALA A 72 1.90 7.19 -1.99
CA ALA A 72 0.91 6.22 -2.43
C ALA A 72 1.30 4.79 -2.04
N GLN A 73 2.56 4.41 -2.24
CA GLN A 73 3.07 3.10 -1.84
C GLN A 73 2.93 2.89 -0.33
N ASN A 74 3.31 3.88 0.47
CA ASN A 74 3.20 3.80 1.94
C ASN A 74 1.74 3.57 2.37
N CYS A 75 0.80 4.35 1.82
CA CYS A 75 -0.62 4.16 2.08
C CYS A 75 -1.11 2.77 1.64
N GLY A 76 -0.71 2.31 0.45
CA GLY A 76 -1.08 0.99 -0.05
C GLY A 76 -0.56 -0.15 0.82
N LEU A 77 0.68 -0.04 1.32
CA LEU A 77 1.27 -1.01 2.24
C LEU A 77 0.55 -1.03 3.59
N GLN A 78 0.12 0.12 4.11
CA GLN A 78 -0.75 0.17 5.28
C GLN A 78 -2.08 -0.54 5.00
N GLY A 79 -2.66 -0.31 3.83
CA GLY A 79 -3.86 -1.03 3.39
C GLY A 79 -3.66 -2.54 3.36
N ASP A 80 -2.52 -3.01 2.84
CA ASP A 80 -2.17 -4.44 2.82
C ASP A 80 -2.06 -5.02 4.24
N ALA A 81 -1.40 -4.30 5.16
CA ALA A 81 -1.28 -4.73 6.55
C ALA A 81 -2.65 -4.80 7.24
N TYR A 82 -3.50 -3.79 7.07
CA TYR A 82 -4.85 -3.80 7.61
C TYR A 82 -5.69 -4.95 7.04
N ALA A 83 -5.58 -5.24 5.75
CA ALA A 83 -6.28 -6.34 5.11
C ALA A 83 -5.86 -7.70 5.69
N GLN A 84 -4.56 -7.89 5.96
CA GLN A 84 -4.04 -9.09 6.61
C GLN A 84 -4.54 -9.24 8.05
N LEU A 85 -4.75 -8.13 8.75
CA LEU A 85 -5.35 -8.09 10.09
C LEU A 85 -6.89 -8.13 10.05
N GLU A 86 -7.48 -8.32 8.87
CA GLU A 86 -8.93 -8.35 8.64
C GLU A 86 -9.65 -7.05 9.04
N ASN A 87 -8.92 -5.95 9.17
CA ASN A 87 -9.49 -4.62 9.37
C ASN A 87 -9.79 -3.98 7.99
N TYR A 88 -10.83 -4.48 7.35
CA TYR A 88 -11.16 -4.12 5.97
C TYR A 88 -11.60 -2.67 5.81
N ALA A 89 -12.27 -2.08 6.79
CA ALA A 89 -12.67 -0.68 6.75
C ALA A 89 -11.45 0.26 6.69
N GLU A 90 -10.42 0.00 7.49
CA GLU A 90 -9.17 0.76 7.44
C GLU A 90 -8.36 0.43 6.19
N ALA A 91 -8.35 -0.83 5.75
CA ALA A 91 -7.66 -1.23 4.52
C ALA A 91 -8.15 -0.43 3.31
N VAL A 92 -9.47 -0.38 3.10
CA VAL A 92 -10.04 0.35 1.95
C VAL A 92 -9.79 1.85 2.05
N ARG A 93 -9.88 2.43 3.26
CA ARG A 93 -9.55 3.84 3.49
C ARG A 93 -8.11 4.17 3.09
N MET A 94 -7.17 3.28 3.38
CA MET A 94 -5.77 3.46 3.01
C MET A 94 -5.53 3.30 1.51
N TYR A 95 -6.20 2.36 0.85
CA TYR A 95 -6.12 2.25 -0.61
C TYR A 95 -6.69 3.49 -1.32
N GLU A 96 -7.79 4.05 -0.83
CA GLU A 96 -8.33 5.30 -1.37
C GLU A 96 -7.36 6.47 -1.18
N LYS A 97 -6.68 6.55 -0.03
CA LYS A 97 -5.61 7.53 0.18
C LYS A 97 -4.44 7.33 -0.78
N ALA A 98 -4.08 6.08 -1.08
CA ALA A 98 -3.04 5.77 -2.04
C ALA A 98 -3.40 6.29 -3.45
N VAL A 99 -4.64 6.08 -3.89
CA VAL A 99 -5.15 6.63 -5.15
C VAL A 99 -5.07 8.15 -5.17
N ALA A 100 -5.50 8.81 -4.09
CA ALA A 100 -5.49 10.27 -3.98
C ALA A 100 -4.06 10.85 -3.95
N ALA A 101 -3.10 10.14 -3.35
CA ALA A 101 -1.71 10.60 -3.26
C ALA A 101 -1.00 10.59 -4.62
N SER A 102 -1.35 9.65 -5.50
CA SER A 102 -0.74 9.51 -6.82
C SER A 102 -1.77 9.04 -7.84
N ASP A 103 -2.63 9.98 -8.27
CA ASP A 103 -3.71 9.72 -9.22
C ASP A 103 -3.18 9.74 -10.66
N ASN A 104 -2.59 8.64 -11.08
CA ASN A 104 -2.03 8.45 -12.42
C ASN A 104 -2.21 7.00 -12.90
N SER A 105 -1.99 6.77 -14.19
CA SER A 105 -2.17 5.47 -14.84
C SER A 105 -1.21 4.38 -14.37
N LEU A 106 -0.15 4.73 -13.64
CA LEU A 106 0.84 3.78 -13.14
C LEU A 106 0.42 3.16 -11.81
N SER A 107 -0.09 3.97 -10.87
CA SER A 107 -0.35 3.55 -9.49
C SER A 107 -1.83 3.47 -9.13
N ALA A 108 -2.65 4.41 -9.59
CA ALA A 108 -4.05 4.49 -9.20
C ALA A 108 -4.87 3.23 -9.54
N PRO A 109 -4.79 2.65 -10.75
CA PRO A 109 -5.57 1.45 -11.07
C PRO A 109 -5.21 0.25 -10.20
N TYR A 110 -3.95 0.10 -9.81
CA TYR A 110 -3.49 -0.94 -8.89
C TYR A 110 -4.20 -0.85 -7.51
N TYR A 111 -4.23 0.35 -6.93
CA TYR A 111 -4.89 0.55 -5.62
C TYR A 111 -6.42 0.54 -5.73
N LEU A 112 -6.99 1.02 -6.84
CA LEU A 112 -8.42 0.91 -7.10
C LEU A 112 -8.86 -0.56 -7.16
N LYS A 113 -8.08 -1.42 -7.81
CA LYS A 113 -8.39 -2.85 -7.86
C LYS A 113 -8.36 -3.50 -6.47
N LYS A 114 -7.37 -3.14 -5.66
CA LYS A 114 -7.29 -3.58 -4.26
C LYS A 114 -8.47 -3.09 -3.43
N ALA A 115 -8.83 -1.82 -3.55
CA ALA A 115 -10.00 -1.25 -2.88
C ALA A 115 -11.29 -1.97 -3.28
N GLY A 116 -11.49 -2.21 -4.57
CA GLY A 116 -12.63 -2.98 -5.08
C GLY A 116 -12.74 -4.35 -4.44
N GLY A 117 -11.63 -5.09 -4.35
CA GLY A 117 -11.58 -6.40 -3.70
C GLY A 117 -11.95 -6.35 -2.22
N VAL A 118 -11.54 -5.32 -1.51
CA VAL A 118 -11.89 -5.14 -0.09
C VAL A 118 -13.35 -4.73 0.06
N TYR A 119 -13.88 -3.87 -0.80
CA TYR A 119 -15.32 -3.56 -0.82
C TYR A 119 -16.17 -4.80 -1.05
N GLU A 120 -15.73 -5.73 -1.91
CA GLU A 120 -16.43 -7.02 -2.06
C GLU A 120 -16.47 -7.80 -0.74
N LYS A 121 -15.35 -7.85 0.00
CA LYS A 121 -15.29 -8.51 1.32
C LYS A 121 -16.20 -7.85 2.36
N LEU A 122 -16.40 -6.54 2.25
CA LEU A 122 -17.32 -5.79 3.10
C LEU A 122 -18.79 -5.93 2.65
N GLY A 123 -19.05 -6.54 1.50
CA GLY A 123 -20.38 -6.63 0.91
C GLY A 123 -20.89 -5.31 0.31
N ASP A 124 -20.03 -4.32 0.17
CA ASP A 124 -20.34 -3.03 -0.46
C ASP A 124 -20.12 -3.10 -1.97
N TYR A 125 -20.99 -3.83 -2.63
CA TYR A 125 -20.89 -4.10 -4.07
C TYR A 125 -21.01 -2.82 -4.91
N ALA A 126 -21.75 -1.82 -4.45
CA ALA A 126 -21.87 -0.55 -5.15
C ALA A 126 -20.53 0.18 -5.23
N LYS A 127 -19.80 0.23 -4.12
CA LYS A 127 -18.45 0.84 -4.09
C LYS A 127 -17.42 -0.01 -4.80
N ALA A 128 -17.52 -1.34 -4.72
CA ALA A 128 -16.67 -2.24 -5.50
C ALA A 128 -16.84 -1.98 -7.00
N LEU A 129 -18.09 -1.90 -7.48
CA LEU A 129 -18.39 -1.60 -8.87
C LEU A 129 -17.82 -0.24 -9.29
N ALA A 130 -18.05 0.80 -8.50
CA ALA A 130 -17.53 2.14 -8.78
C ALA A 130 -15.99 2.15 -8.91
N ALA A 131 -15.27 1.44 -8.04
CA ALA A 131 -13.82 1.33 -8.13
C ALA A 131 -13.35 0.64 -9.42
N TYR A 132 -14.02 -0.45 -9.80
CA TYR A 132 -13.69 -1.19 -11.03
C TYR A 132 -14.06 -0.41 -12.30
N GLU A 133 -15.21 0.27 -12.31
CA GLU A 133 -15.60 1.13 -13.43
C GLU A 133 -14.63 2.29 -13.62
N ARG A 134 -14.15 2.89 -12.55
CA ARG A 134 -13.14 3.93 -12.61
C ARG A 134 -11.83 3.44 -13.28
N ILE A 135 -11.42 2.18 -13.05
CA ILE A 135 -10.27 1.61 -13.75
C ILE A 135 -10.53 1.57 -15.27
N SER A 136 -11.72 1.12 -15.67
CA SER A 136 -12.11 1.03 -17.07
C SER A 136 -12.19 2.39 -17.75
N ASP A 137 -12.76 3.38 -17.06
CA ASP A 137 -13.08 4.69 -17.62
C ASP A 137 -11.87 5.63 -17.64
N ASP A 138 -11.14 5.71 -16.51
CA ASP A 138 -10.06 6.68 -16.34
C ASP A 138 -8.68 6.11 -16.75
N TYR A 139 -8.49 4.78 -16.68
CA TYR A 139 -7.21 4.12 -16.93
C TYR A 139 -7.30 2.95 -17.90
N PRO A 140 -7.92 3.13 -19.09
CA PRO A 140 -8.22 2.01 -20.00
C PRO A 140 -6.96 1.30 -20.55
N ALA A 141 -5.81 1.95 -20.52
CA ALA A 141 -4.54 1.39 -20.98
C ALA A 141 -3.75 0.67 -19.86
N SER A 142 -4.24 0.66 -18.63
CA SER A 142 -3.56 0.02 -17.51
C SER A 142 -3.60 -1.51 -17.62
N MET A 143 -2.67 -2.18 -16.93
CA MET A 143 -2.69 -3.65 -16.83
C MET A 143 -3.97 -4.14 -16.14
N GLU A 144 -4.42 -3.40 -15.13
CA GLU A 144 -5.62 -3.71 -14.35
C GLU A 144 -6.89 -3.65 -15.21
N ALA A 145 -6.93 -2.77 -16.22
CA ALA A 145 -8.08 -2.65 -17.10
C ALA A 145 -8.28 -3.86 -18.03
N ARG A 146 -7.25 -4.68 -18.26
CA ARG A 146 -7.30 -5.79 -19.21
C ARG A 146 -8.35 -6.84 -18.87
N ASP A 147 -8.58 -7.10 -17.58
CA ASP A 147 -9.53 -8.10 -17.11
C ASP A 147 -10.67 -7.50 -16.26
N ILE A 148 -10.73 -6.18 -16.17
CA ILE A 148 -11.66 -5.50 -15.26
C ILE A 148 -13.13 -5.77 -15.58
N GLN A 149 -13.47 -5.99 -16.86
CA GLN A 149 -14.86 -6.30 -17.26
C GLN A 149 -15.36 -7.60 -16.63
N LYS A 150 -14.47 -8.55 -16.40
CA LYS A 150 -14.78 -9.80 -15.68
C LYS A 150 -15.19 -9.51 -14.23
N TYR A 151 -14.48 -8.60 -13.56
CA TYR A 151 -14.81 -8.18 -12.19
C TYR A 151 -16.11 -7.41 -12.14
N ILE A 152 -16.33 -6.47 -13.06
CA ILE A 152 -17.57 -5.70 -13.17
C ILE A 152 -18.76 -6.64 -13.38
N GLY A 153 -18.68 -7.57 -14.33
CA GLY A 153 -19.75 -8.53 -14.60
C GLY A 153 -20.06 -9.41 -13.38
N ARG A 154 -19.05 -9.87 -12.66
CA ARG A 154 -19.23 -10.65 -11.42
C ARG A 154 -19.97 -9.84 -10.35
N ILE A 155 -19.60 -8.59 -10.14
CA ILE A 155 -20.23 -7.73 -9.14
C ILE A 155 -21.68 -7.43 -9.50
N GLN A 156 -21.98 -7.16 -10.77
CA GLN A 156 -23.34 -6.90 -11.23
C GLN A 156 -24.29 -8.08 -10.97
N GLN A 157 -23.76 -9.30 -10.96
CA GLN A 157 -24.54 -10.49 -10.61
C GLN A 157 -24.88 -10.60 -9.11
N GLN A 158 -24.11 -9.89 -8.26
CA GLN A 158 -24.35 -9.84 -6.80
C GLN A 158 -25.35 -8.76 -6.38
N MET A 159 -25.61 -7.83 -7.28
CA MET A 159 -26.56 -6.73 -7.05
C MET A 159 -27.95 -7.11 -7.53
#